data_3a0a43fd61ada0637fab383207e47ad6
#
_entry.id   3a0a43fd61ada0637fab383207e47ad6
#
_cell.length_a   1.000
_cell.length_b   1.000
_cell.length_c   1.000
_cell.angle_alpha   90.00
_cell.angle_beta   90.00
_cell.angle_gamma   90.00
#
_symmetry.space_group_name_H-M   'P 1'
#
loop_
_entity.id
_entity.type
_entity.pdbx_description
1 polymer ?
#
loop_
_entity_poly.entity_id
_entity_poly.type
_entity_poly.pdbx_seq_one_letter_code
_entity_poly.pdbx_strand_id
1 'polypeptide(L)' 'MYELTIRTISEGNETIKIGSRNFAEKLANQYYDCIDVYCVEIINADTGEILYLRAKG' A
#
# COMPACT_ATOMS: atom_id res chain seq x y z
N MET A 1 -11.63 5.82 -6.06
CA MET A 1 -11.29 4.68 -5.19
C MET A 1 -9.81 4.36 -5.33
N TYR A 2 -9.17 4.10 -4.24
CA TYR A 2 -7.75 3.78 -4.20
C TYR A 2 -7.54 2.36 -3.71
N GLU A 3 -6.48 1.72 -4.18
CA GLU A 3 -6.12 0.39 -3.71
C GLU A 3 -4.73 0.44 -3.10
N LEU A 4 -4.65 0.02 -1.84
CA LEU A 4 -3.39 -0.09 -1.12
C LEU A 4 -2.98 -1.55 -1.13
N THR A 5 -1.83 -1.85 -1.71
CA THR A 5 -1.27 -3.20 -1.71
C THR A 5 -0.10 -3.24 -0.73
N ILE A 6 -0.15 -4.22 0.16
CA ILE A 6 0.88 -4.44 1.17
C ILE A 6 1.54 -5.78 0.86
N ARG A 7 2.85 -5.77 0.66
CA ARG A 7 3.61 -6.98 0.35
C ARG A 7 4.42 -7.39 1.56
N THR A 8 4.17 -8.61 2.03
CA THR A 8 4.85 -9.14 3.20
C THR A 8 5.74 -10.32 2.83
N ILE A 9 6.74 -10.57 3.67
CA ILE A 9 7.68 -11.68 3.45
C ILE A 9 6.99 -13.01 3.77
N SER A 10 6.27 -13.09 4.87
CA SER A 10 5.72 -14.36 5.37
C SER A 10 4.31 -14.67 4.94
N GLU A 11 3.48 -13.64 4.67
CA GLU A 11 2.04 -13.84 4.46
C GLU A 11 1.56 -13.51 3.05
N GLY A 12 2.48 -13.11 2.16
CA GLY A 12 2.12 -12.74 0.80
C GLY A 12 1.59 -11.32 0.72
N ASN A 13 0.72 -11.07 -0.26
CA ASN A 13 0.24 -9.73 -0.56
C ASN A 13 -1.21 -9.56 -0.11
N GLU A 14 -1.54 -8.34 0.34
CA GLU A 14 -2.89 -7.98 0.72
C GLU A 14 -3.25 -6.66 0.04
N THR A 15 -4.47 -6.54 -0.47
CA THR A 15 -4.96 -5.32 -1.10
C THR A 15 -6.20 -4.83 -0.37
N ILE A 16 -6.18 -3.53 -0.01
CA ILE A 16 -7.28 -2.88 0.72
C ILE A 16 -7.82 -1.75 -0.14
N LYS A 17 -9.14 -1.68 -0.30
CA LYS A 17 -9.77 -0.59 -1.04
C LYS A 17 -10.10 0.54 -0.07
N ILE A 18 -9.69 1.75 -0.44
CA ILE A 18 -9.81 2.93 0.42
C ILE A 18 -10.35 4.10 -0.40
N GLY A 19 -11.29 4.84 0.17
CA GLY A 19 -11.91 5.97 -0.52
C GLY A 19 -11.13 7.29 -0.43
N SER A 20 -10.18 7.39 0.51
CA SER A 20 -9.40 8.61 0.75
C SER A 20 -7.92 8.37 0.49
N ARG A 21 -7.30 9.21 -0.36
CA ARG A 21 -5.87 9.12 -0.63
C ARG A 21 -5.04 9.41 0.62
N ASN A 22 -5.44 10.43 1.40
CA ASN A 22 -4.71 10.78 2.62
C ASN A 22 -4.73 9.64 3.62
N PHE A 23 -5.88 8.99 3.77
CA PHE A 23 -5.99 7.85 4.67
C PHE A 23 -5.17 6.67 4.16
N ALA A 24 -5.18 6.45 2.84
CA ALA A 24 -4.39 5.38 2.23
C ALA A 24 -2.89 5.58 2.50
N GLU A 25 -2.39 6.82 2.35
CA GLU A 25 -0.97 7.10 2.62
C GLU A 25 -0.63 6.92 4.09
N LYS A 26 -1.50 7.37 4.98
CA LYS A 26 -1.29 7.19 6.42
C LYS A 26 -1.22 5.71 6.77
N LEU A 27 -2.14 4.93 6.25
CA LEU A 27 -2.21 3.50 6.51
C LEU A 27 -0.99 2.77 5.91
N ALA A 28 -0.60 3.17 4.69
CA ALA A 28 0.58 2.59 4.04
C ALA A 28 1.84 2.79 4.90
N ASN A 29 2.01 3.99 5.47
CA ASN A 29 3.17 4.26 6.31
C ASN A 29 3.13 3.49 7.61
N GLN A 30 1.95 3.26 8.19
CA GLN A 30 1.82 2.43 9.38
C GLN A 30 2.24 0.98 9.08
N TYR A 31 1.78 0.42 7.97
CA TYR A 31 2.17 -0.92 7.58
C TYR A 31 3.66 -1.01 7.23
N TYR A 32 4.19 0.03 6.60
CA TYR A 32 5.60 0.05 6.22
C TYR A 32 6.54 -0.04 7.41
N ASP A 33 6.10 0.40 8.60
CA ASP A 33 6.88 0.29 9.82
C ASP A 33 6.94 -1.13 10.36
N CYS A 34 6.08 -2.02 9.87
CA CYS A 34 6.11 -3.43 10.28
C CYS A 34 7.30 -4.13 9.65
N ILE A 35 8.01 -4.92 10.46
CA ILE A 35 9.24 -5.57 9.99
C ILE A 35 9.01 -6.55 8.86
N ASP A 36 7.85 -7.19 8.83
CA ASP A 36 7.49 -8.18 7.82
C ASP A 36 7.07 -7.56 6.48
N VAL A 37 6.72 -6.30 6.48
CA VAL A 37 6.30 -5.58 5.26
C VAL A 37 7.54 -5.04 4.56
N TYR A 38 7.70 -5.40 3.29
CA TYR A 38 8.82 -4.90 2.50
C TYR A 38 8.43 -3.93 1.39
N CYS A 39 7.14 -3.82 1.09
CA CYS A 39 6.67 -2.91 0.05
C CYS A 39 5.22 -2.50 0.31
N VAL A 40 4.92 -1.22 0.08
CA VAL A 40 3.54 -0.71 0.08
C VAL A 40 3.35 0.11 -1.18
N GLU A 41 2.17 0.00 -1.79
CA GLU A 41 1.87 0.66 -3.06
C GLU A 41 0.42 1.13 -3.06
N ILE A 42 0.19 2.37 -3.50
CA ILE A 42 -1.16 2.90 -3.65
C ILE A 42 -1.39 3.20 -5.13
N ILE A 43 -2.46 2.68 -5.67
CA ILE A 43 -2.86 2.98 -7.04
C ILE A 43 -4.24 3.62 -7.07
N ASN A 44 -4.50 4.39 -8.12
CA ASN A 44 -5.84 4.86 -8.43
C ASN A 44 -6.55 3.69 -9.13
N ALA A 45 -7.56 3.13 -8.49
CA ALA A 45 -8.25 1.94 -9.02
C ALA A 45 -8.99 2.23 -10.32
N ASP A 46 -9.33 3.48 -10.58
CA ASP A 46 -10.07 3.85 -11.81
C ASP A 46 -9.14 3.95 -13.01
N THR A 47 -7.90 4.37 -12.81
CA THR A 47 -6.95 4.60 -13.91
C THR A 47 -5.78 3.62 -13.91
N GLY A 48 -5.51 2.97 -12.78
CA GLY A 48 -4.35 2.10 -12.63
C GLY A 48 -3.05 2.85 -12.37
N GLU A 49 -3.10 4.17 -12.22
CA GLU A 49 -1.91 4.97 -11.98
C GLU A 49 -1.33 4.71 -10.59
N ILE A 50 -0.01 4.53 -10.52
CA ILE A 50 0.68 4.38 -9.24
C ILE A 50 0.88 5.77 -8.64
N LEU A 51 0.29 6.00 -7.47
CA LEU A 51 0.33 7.28 -6.79
C LEU A 51 1.39 7.33 -5.69
N TYR A 52 1.79 6.19 -5.16
CA TYR A 52 2.69 6.13 -4.03
C TYR A 52 3.31 4.74 -3.96
N LEU A 53 4.61 4.69 -3.76
CA LEU A 53 5.33 3.41 -3.68
C LEU A 53 6.51 3.56 -2.73
N ARG A 54 6.59 2.67 -1.74
CA ARG A 54 7.74 2.57 -0.85
C ARG A 54 8.16 1.11 -0.77
N ALA A 55 9.44 0.86 -0.94
CA ALA A 55 9.97 -0.49 -0.85
C ALA A 55 11.28 -0.47 -0.07
N LYS A 56 11.47 -1.48 0.77
CA LYS A 56 12.71 -1.68 1.50
C LYS A 56 13.69 -2.37 0.55
N GLY A 57 14.82 -1.79 0.38
CA GLY A 57 15.81 -2.19 -0.59
C GLY A 57 16.51 -3.53 -0.37
#